data_c6208a61fa59a4c2a986241fc16d601b
#
_entry.id   c6208a61fa59a4c2a986241fc16d601b
#
_cell.length_a   1.000
_cell.length_b   1.000
_cell.length_c   1.000
_cell.angle_alpha   90.00
_cell.angle_beta   90.00
_cell.angle_gamma   90.00
#
_symmetry.space_group_name_H-M   'P 1'
#
loop_
_entity.id
_entity.type
_entity.pdbx_description
1 polymer ?
#
loop_
_entity_poly.entity_id
_entity_poly.type
_entity_poly.pdbx_seq_one_letter_code
_entity_poly.pdbx_strand_id
1 'polypeptide(L)'
;MRKVLIILVSFLLLSFDLVDYGMYQKDDMPSKIRSSFIYNFAKSFEWPESKTDQFSIAILGENSNLFNYLTEMSNTKMIGTKKIIVKNYSSVSEISKSEILYILPDKSSVLPEVISKIKGKGTLLITEKAGSASAGAAINFVIENNNIKFELNKTSAGKAGLVVSSKIESMALKVF
;
A
#
# COMPACT_ATOMS: atom_id res chain seq x y z
N MET A 1 -19.65 60.44 16.91
CA MET A 1 -19.25 59.88 15.60
C MET A 1 -17.91 59.14 15.63
N ARG A 2 -16.85 59.61 16.35
CA ARG A 2 -15.54 58.93 16.42
C ARG A 2 -15.57 57.54 17.09
N LYS A 3 -16.43 57.31 18.09
CA LYS A 3 -16.52 56.02 18.82
C LYS A 3 -17.21 54.90 18.02
N VAL A 4 -18.15 55.23 17.13
CA VAL A 4 -18.84 54.28 16.25
C VAL A 4 -17.94 53.81 15.14
N LEU A 5 -17.04 54.66 14.64
CA LEU A 5 -16.08 54.30 13.59
C LEU A 5 -15.02 53.28 14.07
N ILE A 6 -14.59 53.39 15.35
CA ILE A 6 -13.60 52.45 15.94
C ILE A 6 -14.21 51.05 16.12
N ILE A 7 -15.49 50.94 16.47
CA ILE A 7 -16.18 49.65 16.62
C ILE A 7 -16.36 48.97 15.26
N LEU A 8 -16.67 49.72 14.19
CA LEU A 8 -16.81 49.18 12.83
C LEU A 8 -15.47 48.69 12.25
N VAL A 9 -14.35 49.34 12.56
CA VAL A 9 -13.02 48.92 12.11
C VAL A 9 -12.53 47.67 12.88
N SER A 10 -12.89 47.56 14.19
CA SER A 10 -12.55 46.34 14.96
C SER A 10 -13.34 45.11 14.53
N PHE A 11 -14.57 45.26 14.01
CA PHE A 11 -15.38 44.16 13.49
C PHE A 11 -14.91 43.70 12.11
N LEU A 12 -14.26 44.57 11.34
CA LEU A 12 -13.71 44.26 10.01
C LEU A 12 -12.39 43.45 10.10
N LEU A 13 -11.68 43.49 11.23
CA LEU A 13 -10.43 42.76 11.46
C LEU A 13 -10.65 41.35 12.02
N LEU A 14 -11.86 41.00 12.45
CA LEU A 14 -12.21 39.67 12.98
C LEU A 14 -12.76 38.69 11.93
N SER A 15 -12.89 39.13 10.68
CA SER A 15 -13.42 38.30 9.58
C SER A 15 -12.33 37.73 8.66
N PHE A 16 -11.06 37.77 9.07
CA PHE A 16 -9.95 37.37 8.20
C PHE A 16 -9.21 36.07 8.63
N ASP A 17 -9.82 35.26 9.48
CA ASP A 17 -9.21 34.00 9.93
C ASP A 17 -10.10 32.78 9.71
N LEU A 18 -10.81 32.72 8.60
CA LEU A 18 -11.27 31.43 8.02
C LEU A 18 -10.61 31.24 6.66
N VAL A 19 -9.29 31.31 6.63
CA VAL A 19 -8.55 30.59 5.60
C VAL A 19 -8.75 29.13 5.94
N ASP A 20 -9.66 28.51 5.20
CA ASP A 20 -9.79 27.07 5.11
C ASP A 20 -8.39 26.49 4.83
N TYR A 21 -7.70 26.08 5.90
CA TYR A 21 -6.56 25.16 5.79
C TYR A 21 -7.14 23.84 5.31
N GLY A 22 -7.71 23.85 4.11
CA GLY A 22 -7.90 22.67 3.32
C GLY A 22 -6.54 21.97 3.36
N MET A 23 -6.47 20.87 4.06
CA MET A 23 -5.27 20.05 4.16
C MET A 23 -4.81 19.78 2.72
N TYR A 24 -3.83 20.56 2.28
CA TYR A 24 -3.05 20.26 1.10
C TYR A 24 -2.37 18.93 1.42
N GLN A 25 -3.07 17.84 1.14
CA GLN A 25 -2.47 16.51 1.20
C GLN A 25 -1.38 16.54 0.14
N LYS A 26 -0.13 16.78 0.60
CA LYS A 26 1.04 16.80 -0.26
C LYS A 26 1.00 15.51 -1.07
N ASP A 27 0.82 15.64 -2.39
CA ASP A 27 0.69 14.50 -3.30
C ASP A 27 1.94 13.62 -3.14
N ASP A 28 1.81 12.52 -2.42
CA ASP A 28 2.89 11.56 -2.18
C ASP A 28 2.98 10.64 -3.40
N MET A 29 3.62 11.15 -4.45
CA MET A 29 3.83 10.40 -5.69
C MET A 29 4.40 9.00 -5.47
N PRO A 30 5.38 8.77 -4.58
CA PRO A 30 5.83 7.42 -4.26
C PRO A 30 4.73 6.48 -3.77
N SER A 31 3.87 6.89 -2.85
CA SER A 31 2.76 6.04 -2.37
C SER A 31 1.71 5.81 -3.45
N LYS A 32 1.43 6.80 -4.29
CA LYS A 32 0.52 6.68 -5.44
C LYS A 32 1.05 5.67 -6.48
N ILE A 33 2.33 5.71 -6.79
CA ILE A 33 2.96 4.75 -7.71
C ILE A 33 2.92 3.34 -7.10
N ARG A 34 3.27 3.16 -5.82
CA ARG A 34 3.20 1.86 -5.14
C ARG A 34 1.79 1.30 -5.13
N SER A 35 0.77 2.10 -4.85
CA SER A 35 -0.63 1.66 -4.89
C SER A 35 -1.03 1.14 -6.28
N SER A 36 -0.57 1.79 -7.35
CA SER A 36 -0.79 1.38 -8.73
C SER A 36 -0.09 0.04 -9.04
N PHE A 37 1.15 -0.16 -8.58
CA PHE A 37 1.83 -1.45 -8.69
C PHE A 37 1.10 -2.55 -7.95
N ILE A 38 0.69 -2.30 -6.70
CA ILE A 38 -0.06 -3.27 -5.87
C ILE A 38 -1.34 -3.71 -6.59
N TYR A 39 -2.09 -2.77 -7.16
CA TYR A 39 -3.27 -3.10 -7.95
C TYR A 39 -2.93 -3.92 -9.21
N ASN A 40 -1.85 -3.59 -9.90
CA ASN A 40 -1.41 -4.36 -11.06
C ASN A 40 -0.98 -5.77 -10.68
N PHE A 41 -0.30 -5.94 -9.54
CA PHE A 41 0.02 -7.27 -9.01
C PHE A 41 -1.25 -8.05 -8.69
N ALA A 42 -2.23 -7.44 -8.01
CA ALA A 42 -3.51 -8.07 -7.71
C ALA A 42 -4.20 -8.64 -8.96
N LYS A 43 -4.07 -7.97 -10.12
CA LYS A 43 -4.66 -8.39 -11.41
C LYS A 43 -3.83 -9.39 -12.19
N SER A 44 -2.52 -9.44 -11.96
CA SER A 44 -1.57 -10.15 -12.83
C SER A 44 -0.98 -11.41 -12.21
N PHE A 45 -1.18 -11.63 -10.92
CA PHE A 45 -0.93 -12.93 -10.29
C PHE A 45 -2.18 -13.81 -10.39
N GLU A 46 -1.98 -15.13 -10.55
CA GLU A 46 -3.06 -16.09 -10.35
C GLU A 46 -3.09 -16.47 -8.87
N TRP A 47 -4.26 -16.39 -8.29
CA TRP A 47 -4.50 -16.59 -6.86
C TRP A 47 -5.13 -17.94 -6.59
N PRO A 48 -4.82 -18.61 -5.48
CA PRO A 48 -5.56 -19.79 -5.07
C PRO A 48 -7.05 -19.49 -4.96
N GLU A 49 -7.88 -20.48 -5.26
CA GLU A 49 -9.33 -20.34 -5.15
C GLU A 49 -9.73 -19.86 -3.76
N SER A 50 -10.63 -18.90 -3.74
CA SER A 50 -11.20 -18.33 -2.51
C SER A 50 -12.70 -18.18 -2.69
N LYS A 51 -13.47 -18.67 -1.72
CA LYS A 51 -14.94 -18.62 -1.71
C LYS A 51 -15.49 -17.24 -1.33
N THR A 52 -14.61 -16.29 -0.97
CA THR A 52 -15.03 -14.94 -0.60
C THR A 52 -15.21 -14.05 -1.83
N ASP A 53 -16.14 -13.12 -1.77
CA ASP A 53 -16.35 -12.04 -2.74
C ASP A 53 -15.43 -10.83 -2.51
N GLN A 54 -14.45 -10.98 -1.62
CA GLN A 54 -13.51 -9.93 -1.23
C GLN A 54 -12.08 -10.30 -1.63
N PHE A 55 -11.30 -9.28 -2.00
CA PHE A 55 -9.86 -9.32 -2.22
C PHE A 55 -9.19 -8.39 -1.20
N SER A 56 -8.49 -8.95 -0.24
CA SER A 56 -7.94 -8.20 0.88
C SER A 56 -6.50 -7.77 0.62
N ILE A 57 -6.26 -6.46 0.69
CA ILE A 57 -4.92 -5.84 0.65
C ILE A 57 -4.63 -5.30 2.05
N ALA A 58 -3.56 -5.78 2.66
CA ALA A 58 -3.16 -5.37 4.01
C ALA A 58 -1.82 -4.65 4.01
N ILE A 59 -1.67 -3.68 4.90
CA ILE A 59 -0.41 -2.96 5.17
C ILE A 59 -0.01 -3.27 6.62
N LEU A 60 1.24 -3.60 6.85
CA LEU A 60 1.84 -3.69 8.18
C LEU A 60 2.76 -2.48 8.41
N GLY A 61 2.40 -1.62 9.33
CA GLY A 61 3.03 -0.34 9.62
C GLY A 61 2.10 0.84 9.38
N GLU A 62 2.62 2.06 9.48
CA GLU A 62 1.84 3.29 9.32
C GLU A 62 2.28 4.08 8.09
N ASN A 63 1.43 4.11 7.08
CA ASN A 63 1.57 5.00 5.93
C ASN A 63 0.17 5.43 5.48
N SER A 64 -0.28 6.57 5.99
CA SER A 64 -1.61 7.11 5.73
C SER A 64 -1.85 7.38 4.25
N ASN A 65 -0.84 7.86 3.51
CA ASN A 65 -0.99 8.16 2.08
C ASN A 65 -1.21 6.88 1.25
N LEU A 66 -0.39 5.85 1.46
CA LEU A 66 -0.57 4.57 0.76
C LEU A 66 -1.93 3.94 1.09
N PHE A 67 -2.32 3.96 2.38
CA PHE A 67 -3.62 3.47 2.83
C PHE A 67 -4.76 4.23 2.15
N ASN A 68 -4.68 5.56 2.08
CA ASN A 68 -5.70 6.40 1.45
C ASN A 68 -5.80 6.13 -0.05
N TYR A 69 -4.68 6.05 -0.80
CA TYR A 69 -4.69 5.73 -2.22
C TYR A 69 -5.28 4.34 -2.52
N LEU A 70 -4.95 3.33 -1.71
CA LEU A 70 -5.53 1.99 -1.86
C LEU A 70 -7.02 1.99 -1.53
N THR A 71 -7.44 2.74 -0.51
CA THR A 71 -8.85 2.88 -0.11
C THR A 71 -9.65 3.60 -1.19
N GLU A 72 -9.14 4.72 -1.72
CA GLU A 72 -9.78 5.43 -2.82
C GLU A 72 -9.94 4.51 -4.05
N MET A 73 -8.89 3.77 -4.37
CA MET A 73 -8.92 2.78 -5.45
C MET A 73 -9.97 1.70 -5.20
N SER A 74 -10.12 1.21 -3.98
CA SER A 74 -11.10 0.18 -3.61
C SER A 74 -12.54 0.59 -3.83
N ASN A 75 -12.84 1.91 -3.79
CA ASN A 75 -14.17 2.44 -4.05
C ASN A 75 -14.59 2.35 -5.52
N THR A 76 -13.64 2.27 -6.45
CA THR A 76 -13.89 2.35 -7.90
C THR A 76 -13.39 1.14 -8.68
N LYS A 77 -12.54 0.28 -8.08
CA LYS A 77 -11.90 -0.86 -8.74
C LYS A 77 -12.27 -2.18 -8.08
N MET A 78 -12.19 -3.24 -8.86
CA MET A 78 -12.38 -4.63 -8.42
C MET A 78 -11.24 -5.51 -8.94
N ILE A 79 -11.05 -6.68 -8.34
CA ILE A 79 -10.17 -7.73 -8.85
C ILE A 79 -11.06 -8.88 -9.34
N GLY A 80 -11.21 -8.99 -10.65
CA GLY A 80 -12.26 -9.84 -11.23
C GLY A 80 -13.63 -9.37 -10.74
N THR A 81 -14.36 -10.25 -10.06
CA THR A 81 -15.68 -9.95 -9.44
C THR A 81 -15.58 -9.57 -7.96
N LYS A 82 -14.37 -9.58 -7.37
CA LYS A 82 -14.16 -9.36 -5.93
C LYS A 82 -13.99 -7.89 -5.60
N LYS A 83 -14.67 -7.44 -4.55
CA LYS A 83 -14.47 -6.10 -3.95
C LYS A 83 -13.12 -6.05 -3.23
N ILE A 84 -12.39 -4.95 -3.41
CA ILE A 84 -11.14 -4.73 -2.71
C ILE A 84 -11.45 -4.24 -1.28
N ILE A 85 -10.81 -4.86 -0.28
CA ILE A 85 -10.85 -4.44 1.11
C ILE A 85 -9.42 -4.09 1.54
N VAL A 86 -9.23 -2.89 2.07
CA VAL A 86 -7.93 -2.42 2.55
C VAL A 86 -7.91 -2.51 4.08
N LYS A 87 -6.81 -3.08 4.62
CA LYS A 87 -6.60 -3.24 6.06
C LYS A 87 -5.26 -2.64 6.46
N ASN A 88 -5.19 -2.11 7.68
CA ASN A 88 -3.94 -1.68 8.28
C ASN A 88 -3.70 -2.43 9.58
N TYR A 89 -2.46 -2.89 9.81
CA TYR A 89 -2.04 -3.60 11.01
C TYR A 89 -0.85 -2.89 11.65
N SER A 90 -0.88 -2.74 12.96
CA SER A 90 0.22 -2.16 13.72
C SER A 90 1.23 -3.21 14.17
N SER A 91 0.80 -4.47 14.28
CA SER A 91 1.61 -5.59 14.77
C SER A 91 1.38 -6.88 13.99
N VAL A 92 2.35 -7.80 14.08
CA VAL A 92 2.25 -9.13 13.43
C VAL A 92 1.10 -9.94 14.00
N SER A 93 0.77 -9.80 15.29
CA SER A 93 -0.33 -10.53 15.94
C SER A 93 -1.68 -10.28 15.29
N GLU A 94 -1.92 -9.05 14.81
CA GLU A 94 -3.16 -8.61 14.17
C GLU A 94 -3.36 -9.15 12.75
N ILE A 95 -2.27 -9.62 12.10
CA ILE A 95 -2.34 -10.07 10.70
C ILE A 95 -3.34 -11.21 10.56
N SER A 96 -4.43 -10.95 9.85
CA SER A 96 -5.39 -11.94 9.38
C SER A 96 -5.10 -12.34 7.93
N LYS A 97 -5.83 -13.33 7.39
CA LYS A 97 -5.70 -13.74 6.00
C LYS A 97 -5.92 -12.54 5.08
N SER A 98 -4.99 -12.33 4.15
CA SER A 98 -5.04 -11.30 3.12
C SER A 98 -4.38 -11.83 1.85
N GLU A 99 -4.88 -11.47 0.68
CA GLU A 99 -4.27 -11.85 -0.59
C GLU A 99 -2.95 -11.11 -0.80
N ILE A 100 -2.88 -9.84 -0.43
CA ILE A 100 -1.63 -9.06 -0.44
C ILE A 100 -1.33 -8.59 0.97
N LEU A 101 -0.08 -8.72 1.40
CA LEU A 101 0.45 -8.11 2.61
C LEU A 101 1.70 -7.31 2.26
N TYR A 102 1.64 -6.01 2.52
CA TYR A 102 2.76 -5.10 2.34
C TYR A 102 3.37 -4.73 3.68
N ILE A 103 4.65 -5.03 3.86
CA ILE A 103 5.42 -4.64 5.05
C ILE A 103 6.16 -3.33 4.74
N LEU A 104 5.88 -2.30 5.52
CA LEU A 104 6.59 -1.03 5.44
C LEU A 104 8.02 -1.12 5.98
N PRO A 105 8.93 -0.21 5.59
CA PRO A 105 10.34 -0.25 5.99
C PRO A 105 10.57 -0.27 7.50
N ASP A 106 9.78 0.47 8.28
CA ASP A 106 9.83 0.53 9.74
C ASP A 106 9.51 -0.82 10.40
N LYS A 107 8.74 -1.68 9.73
CA LYS A 107 8.39 -3.04 10.17
C LYS A 107 9.25 -4.14 9.53
N SER A 108 10.27 -3.80 8.77
CA SER A 108 11.08 -4.79 8.04
C SER A 108 11.81 -5.81 8.92
N SER A 109 12.05 -5.50 10.20
CA SER A 109 12.70 -6.42 11.15
C SER A 109 11.85 -7.66 11.46
N VAL A 110 10.52 -7.57 11.33
CA VAL A 110 9.61 -8.70 11.60
C VAL A 110 9.36 -9.58 10.37
N LEU A 111 10.07 -9.36 9.26
CA LEU A 111 9.90 -10.14 8.01
C LEU A 111 9.95 -11.66 8.24
N PRO A 112 10.90 -12.27 8.99
CA PRO A 112 10.92 -13.72 9.21
C PRO A 112 9.67 -14.22 9.95
N GLU A 113 9.18 -13.48 10.93
CA GLU A 113 7.96 -13.81 11.69
C GLU A 113 6.73 -13.77 10.77
N VAL A 114 6.62 -12.72 9.94
CA VAL A 114 5.52 -12.59 8.98
C VAL A 114 5.53 -13.73 7.98
N ILE A 115 6.70 -14.09 7.40
CA ILE A 115 6.82 -15.22 6.47
C ILE A 115 6.30 -16.52 7.12
N SER A 116 6.69 -16.78 8.37
CA SER A 116 6.21 -17.94 9.11
C SER A 116 4.69 -17.92 9.29
N LYS A 117 4.13 -16.77 9.67
CA LYS A 117 2.70 -16.58 9.93
C LYS A 117 1.81 -16.75 8.69
N ILE A 118 2.28 -16.31 7.50
CA ILE A 118 1.50 -16.36 6.25
C ILE A 118 1.79 -17.59 5.39
N LYS A 119 2.67 -18.47 5.82
CA LYS A 119 3.06 -19.68 5.07
C LYS A 119 1.84 -20.47 4.60
N GLY A 120 1.76 -20.74 3.30
CA GLY A 120 0.68 -21.54 2.69
C GLY A 120 -0.71 -20.89 2.69
N LYS A 121 -0.80 -19.57 2.97
CA LYS A 121 -2.09 -18.86 3.03
C LYS A 121 -2.50 -18.16 1.72
N GLY A 122 -1.70 -18.32 0.64
CA GLY A 122 -1.96 -17.65 -0.64
C GLY A 122 -1.74 -16.14 -0.58
N THR A 123 -0.76 -15.68 0.21
CA THR A 123 -0.50 -14.25 0.41
C THR A 123 0.72 -13.81 -0.39
N LEU A 124 0.57 -12.82 -1.26
CA LEU A 124 1.67 -12.11 -1.91
C LEU A 124 2.33 -11.16 -0.90
N LEU A 125 3.54 -11.48 -0.49
CA LEU A 125 4.31 -10.66 0.44
C LEU A 125 5.12 -9.62 -0.32
N ILE A 126 4.86 -8.34 -0.02
CA ILE A 126 5.53 -7.19 -0.61
C ILE A 126 6.33 -6.45 0.46
N THR A 127 7.52 -5.99 0.10
CA THR A 127 8.43 -5.22 0.96
C THR A 127 9.09 -4.09 0.18
N GLU A 128 9.87 -3.25 0.87
CA GLU A 128 10.70 -2.22 0.23
C GLU A 128 12.06 -2.02 0.91
N LYS A 129 12.53 -3.01 1.69
CA LYS A 129 13.87 -2.98 2.28
C LYS A 129 14.84 -3.79 1.42
N ALA A 130 16.02 -3.24 1.19
CA ALA A 130 17.08 -3.93 0.45
C ALA A 130 17.35 -5.34 0.99
N GLY A 131 17.46 -6.32 0.06
CA GLY A 131 17.70 -7.73 0.39
C GLY A 131 16.45 -8.53 0.79
N SER A 132 15.28 -7.91 0.94
CA SER A 132 14.08 -8.63 1.39
C SER A 132 13.57 -9.66 0.39
N ALA A 133 13.78 -9.46 -0.92
CA ALA A 133 13.45 -10.46 -1.92
C ALA A 133 14.27 -11.76 -1.69
N SER A 134 15.57 -11.64 -1.47
CA SER A 134 16.42 -12.81 -1.14
C SER A 134 16.06 -13.42 0.21
N ALA A 135 15.55 -12.63 1.16
CA ALA A 135 15.11 -13.09 2.47
C ALA A 135 13.71 -13.73 2.48
N GLY A 136 13.01 -13.76 1.33
CA GLY A 136 11.76 -14.52 1.18
C GLY A 136 10.50 -13.68 0.88
N ALA A 137 10.60 -12.36 0.71
CA ALA A 137 9.50 -11.58 0.14
C ALA A 137 9.31 -11.95 -1.34
N ALA A 138 8.08 -12.03 -1.80
CA ALA A 138 7.80 -12.33 -3.22
C ALA A 138 8.07 -11.12 -4.12
N ILE A 139 7.73 -9.93 -3.63
CA ILE A 139 8.00 -8.64 -4.28
C ILE A 139 8.80 -7.76 -3.32
N ASN A 140 9.82 -7.09 -3.82
CA ASN A 140 10.53 -6.06 -3.07
C ASN A 140 10.67 -4.79 -3.93
N PHE A 141 10.06 -3.70 -3.48
CA PHE A 141 10.25 -2.42 -4.15
C PHE A 141 11.67 -1.90 -3.93
N VAL A 142 12.22 -1.33 -4.98
CA VAL A 142 13.54 -0.70 -5.00
C VAL A 142 13.46 0.63 -5.76
N ILE A 143 14.42 1.52 -5.49
CA ILE A 143 14.55 2.76 -6.26
C ILE A 143 15.79 2.60 -7.15
N GLU A 144 15.59 2.71 -8.46
CA GLU A 144 16.65 2.70 -9.47
C GLU A 144 16.50 3.91 -10.37
N ASN A 145 17.56 4.71 -10.50
CA ASN A 145 17.56 5.94 -11.32
C ASN A 145 16.36 6.85 -11.01
N ASN A 146 16.08 7.05 -9.71
CA ASN A 146 14.95 7.84 -9.20
C ASN A 146 13.55 7.31 -9.58
N ASN A 147 13.46 6.07 -10.05
CA ASN A 147 12.20 5.41 -10.39
C ASN A 147 11.93 4.24 -9.43
N ILE A 148 10.66 4.07 -9.07
CA ILE A 148 10.22 2.88 -8.32
C ILE A 148 10.20 1.70 -9.29
N LYS A 149 10.97 0.67 -8.96
CA LYS A 149 11.04 -0.63 -9.61
C LYS A 149 10.73 -1.71 -8.60
N PHE A 150 10.77 -2.96 -9.00
CA PHE A 150 10.65 -4.07 -8.06
C PHE A 150 11.53 -5.26 -8.46
N GLU A 151 11.93 -5.99 -7.45
CA GLU A 151 12.53 -7.32 -7.55
C GLU A 151 11.43 -8.36 -7.35
N LEU A 152 11.53 -9.49 -8.04
CA LEU A 152 10.58 -10.61 -7.98
C LEU A 152 11.29 -11.87 -7.49
N ASN A 153 10.78 -12.48 -6.43
CA ASN A 153 11.18 -13.83 -6.02
C ASN A 153 10.09 -14.84 -6.39
N LYS A 154 10.27 -15.51 -7.54
CA LYS A 154 9.34 -16.55 -8.05
C LYS A 154 9.21 -17.73 -7.12
N THR A 155 10.32 -18.13 -6.49
CA THR A 155 10.32 -19.24 -5.52
C THR A 155 9.41 -18.91 -4.33
N SER A 156 9.49 -17.69 -3.81
CA SER A 156 8.64 -17.23 -2.70
C SER A 156 7.17 -17.12 -3.11
N ALA A 157 6.88 -16.59 -4.30
CA ALA A 157 5.53 -16.56 -4.85
C ALA A 157 4.95 -17.98 -5.02
N GLY A 158 5.70 -18.89 -5.60
CA GLY A 158 5.29 -20.30 -5.77
C GLY A 158 5.03 -21.01 -4.43
N LYS A 159 5.87 -20.79 -3.41
CA LYS A 159 5.66 -21.32 -2.05
C LYS A 159 4.37 -20.79 -1.41
N ALA A 160 3.91 -19.62 -1.80
CA ALA A 160 2.63 -19.08 -1.39
C ALA A 160 1.45 -19.64 -2.23
N GLY A 161 1.71 -20.45 -3.25
CA GLY A 161 0.69 -20.97 -4.17
C GLY A 161 0.24 -19.99 -5.25
N LEU A 162 1.08 -18.98 -5.52
CA LEU A 162 0.80 -17.97 -6.53
C LEU A 162 1.50 -18.29 -7.85
N VAL A 163 0.81 -18.06 -8.98
CA VAL A 163 1.42 -18.15 -10.30
C VAL A 163 1.72 -16.76 -10.83
N VAL A 164 2.97 -16.56 -11.24
CA VAL A 164 3.45 -15.26 -11.74
C VAL A 164 3.23 -15.20 -13.24
N SER A 165 2.57 -14.16 -13.74
CA SER A 165 2.42 -13.95 -15.18
C SER A 165 3.74 -13.49 -15.82
N SER A 166 3.96 -13.87 -17.10
CA SER A 166 5.14 -13.41 -17.86
C SER A 166 5.27 -11.89 -17.93
N LYS A 167 4.14 -11.19 -17.87
CA LYS A 167 4.12 -9.72 -17.82
C LYS A 167 4.80 -9.17 -16.58
N ILE A 168 4.53 -9.75 -15.40
CA ILE A 168 5.17 -9.34 -14.16
C ILE A 168 6.66 -9.67 -14.18
N GLU A 169 7.02 -10.85 -14.69
CA GLU A 169 8.44 -11.24 -14.82
C GLU A 169 9.23 -10.25 -15.69
N SER A 170 8.67 -9.85 -16.84
CA SER A 170 9.34 -8.93 -17.77
C SER A 170 9.48 -7.50 -17.24
N MET A 171 8.66 -7.11 -16.27
CA MET A 171 8.70 -5.80 -15.63
C MET A 171 9.63 -5.74 -14.41
N ALA A 172 10.02 -6.89 -13.88
CA ALA A 172 10.88 -6.97 -12.70
C ALA A 172 12.31 -6.51 -13.06
N LEU A 173 12.92 -5.71 -12.18
CA LEU A 173 14.32 -5.31 -12.29
C LEU A 173 15.24 -6.52 -12.16
N LYS A 174 14.87 -7.47 -11.29
CA LYS A 174 15.59 -8.69 -11.03
C LYS A 174 14.61 -9.80 -10.65
N VAL A 175 14.89 -11.02 -11.12
CA VAL A 175 14.12 -12.24 -10.78
C VAL A 175 15.02 -13.21 -10.04
N PHE A 176 14.51 -13.81 -8.92
CA PHE A 176 15.19 -14.80 -8.07
C PHE A 176 14.49 -16.16 -8.15
#